data_aed07d198a1ee5fdef8a8467683dc12d
#
_entry.id   aed07d198a1ee5fdef8a8467683dc12d
#
_cell.length_a   1.000
_cell.length_b   1.000
_cell.length_c   1.000
_cell.angle_alpha   90.00
_cell.angle_beta   90.00
_cell.angle_gamma   90.00
#
_symmetry.space_group_name_H-M   'P 1'
#
loop_
_entity.id
_entity.type
_entity.pdbx_description
1 polymer ?
#
loop_
_entity_poly.entity_id
_entity_poly.type
_entity_poly.pdbx_seq_one_letter_code
_entity_poly.pdbx_strand_id
1 'polypeptide(L)'
;FLKLIVIIFVMTVVLLLIQFSIAGLVARQNPLKMLRTMMTAYMTALGTQSSAATIPVTLAQTVKIGVRPEVAGFVVPLCATIHLSGSMMKIVACSLAVMMLSGLDVSMGTYSGFILLLGITMIAAPGVPGGAIMAAIGLLESMLGFDENMIGLMIATYIATVSYTHLTLPTI
;
A
#
# COMPACT_ATOMS: atom_id res chain seq x y z
N PHE A 1 13.62 -0.68 -14.70
CA PHE A 1 12.23 -1.04 -14.44
C PHE A 1 12.11 -2.40 -13.75
N LEU A 2 12.66 -3.49 -14.33
CA LEU A 2 12.55 -4.83 -13.75
C LEU A 2 13.10 -4.91 -12.31
N LYS A 3 14.26 -4.29 -12.05
CA LYS A 3 14.84 -4.22 -10.70
C LYS A 3 13.91 -3.54 -9.70
N LEU A 4 13.24 -2.45 -10.11
CA LEU A 4 12.28 -1.73 -9.27
C LEU A 4 11.08 -2.62 -8.90
N ILE A 5 10.52 -3.32 -9.88
CA ILE A 5 9.39 -4.25 -9.66
C ILE A 5 9.78 -5.35 -8.66
N VAL A 6 10.97 -5.94 -8.83
CA VAL A 6 11.47 -6.98 -7.91
C VAL A 6 11.65 -6.42 -6.49
N ILE A 7 12.22 -5.23 -6.35
CA ILE A 7 12.41 -4.58 -5.04
C ILE A 7 11.06 -4.34 -4.37
N ILE A 8 10.09 -3.75 -5.09
CA ILE A 8 8.75 -3.49 -4.56
C ILE A 8 8.07 -4.80 -4.15
N PHE A 9 8.19 -5.85 -4.96
CA PHE A 9 7.61 -7.16 -4.63
C PHE A 9 8.22 -7.75 -3.36
N VAL A 10 9.55 -7.78 -3.25
CA VAL A 10 10.25 -8.27 -2.06
C VAL A 10 9.86 -7.47 -0.82
N MET A 11 9.85 -6.14 -0.92
CA MET A 11 9.44 -5.27 0.19
C MET A 11 8.00 -5.53 0.62
N THR A 12 7.09 -5.75 -0.34
CA THR A 12 5.68 -6.09 -0.04
C THR A 12 5.58 -7.42 0.72
N VAL A 13 6.30 -8.45 0.27
CA VAL A 13 6.31 -9.75 0.96
C VAL A 13 6.88 -9.63 2.37
N VAL A 14 7.98 -8.91 2.55
CA VAL A 14 8.58 -8.65 3.87
C VAL A 14 7.59 -7.92 4.78
N LEU A 15 6.94 -6.87 4.27
CA LEU A 15 5.94 -6.11 5.02
C LEU A 15 4.78 -6.99 5.47
N LEU A 16 4.24 -7.83 4.57
CA LEU A 16 3.18 -8.80 4.91
C LEU A 16 3.62 -9.77 6.00
N LEU A 17 4.81 -10.34 5.88
CA LEU A 17 5.33 -11.27 6.88
C LEU A 17 5.48 -10.61 8.25
N ILE A 18 5.96 -9.37 8.30
CA ILE A 18 6.07 -8.60 9.54
C ILE A 18 4.68 -8.36 10.14
N GLN A 19 3.72 -7.87 9.34
CA GLN A 19 2.36 -7.56 9.80
C GLN A 19 1.66 -8.82 10.34
N PHE A 20 1.67 -9.93 9.59
CA PHE A 20 1.06 -11.18 10.05
C PHE A 20 1.80 -11.81 11.24
N SER A 21 3.11 -11.61 11.35
CA SER A 21 3.87 -12.07 12.52
C SER A 21 3.45 -11.30 13.78
N ILE A 22 3.33 -9.97 13.69
CA ILE A 22 2.87 -9.14 14.81
C ILE A 22 1.42 -9.51 15.18
N ALA A 23 0.52 -9.62 14.20
CA ALA A 23 -0.87 -10.02 14.42
C ALA A 23 -0.96 -11.41 15.06
N GLY A 24 -0.18 -12.38 14.57
CA GLY A 24 -0.13 -13.73 15.11
C GLY A 24 0.38 -13.79 16.54
N LEU A 25 1.40 -12.98 16.88
CA LEU A 25 1.92 -12.86 18.24
C LEU A 25 0.86 -12.30 19.20
N VAL A 26 0.20 -11.20 18.79
CA VAL A 26 -0.85 -10.55 19.59
C VAL A 26 -2.06 -11.46 19.76
N ALA A 27 -2.53 -12.09 18.68
CA ALA A 27 -3.69 -12.97 18.68
C ALA A 27 -3.37 -14.40 19.20
N ARG A 28 -2.09 -14.71 19.49
CA ARG A 28 -1.62 -16.05 19.86
C ARG A 28 -2.04 -17.12 18.84
N GLN A 29 -1.99 -16.78 17.56
CA GLN A 29 -2.33 -17.64 16.44
C GLN A 29 -1.14 -17.84 15.51
N ASN A 30 -1.17 -18.87 14.69
CA ASN A 30 -0.11 -19.12 13.71
C ASN A 30 -0.21 -18.13 12.54
N PRO A 31 0.79 -17.25 12.34
CA PRO A 31 0.76 -16.22 11.29
C PRO A 31 0.62 -16.80 9.88
N LEU A 32 1.24 -17.94 9.60
CA LEU A 32 1.15 -18.59 8.29
C LEU A 32 -0.26 -19.15 8.00
N LYS A 33 -0.96 -19.65 9.03
CA LYS A 33 -2.34 -20.07 8.90
C LYS A 33 -3.27 -18.89 8.63
N MET A 34 -3.04 -17.77 9.31
CA MET A 34 -3.77 -16.52 9.08
C MET A 34 -3.54 -16.01 7.64
N LEU A 35 -2.27 -15.94 7.20
CA LEU A 35 -1.91 -15.52 5.85
C LEU A 35 -2.56 -16.42 4.79
N ARG A 36 -2.54 -17.74 4.99
CA ARG A 36 -3.19 -18.70 4.07
C ARG A 36 -4.70 -18.47 3.96
N THR A 37 -5.38 -18.19 5.08
CA THR A 37 -6.81 -17.90 5.08
C THR A 37 -7.10 -16.59 4.33
N MET A 38 -6.25 -15.59 4.51
CA MET A 38 -6.39 -14.28 3.85
C MET A 38 -6.01 -14.31 2.35
N MET A 39 -5.42 -15.42 1.85
CA MET A 39 -5.00 -15.52 0.45
C MET A 39 -6.16 -15.28 -0.53
N THR A 40 -7.39 -15.67 -0.19
CA THR A 40 -8.58 -15.39 -1.01
C THR A 40 -8.83 -13.90 -1.17
N ALA A 41 -8.75 -13.14 -0.06
CA ALA A 41 -8.90 -11.69 -0.11
C ALA A 41 -7.75 -11.04 -0.90
N TYR A 42 -6.55 -11.58 -0.76
CA TYR A 42 -5.37 -11.20 -1.51
C TYR A 42 -5.57 -11.33 -3.03
N MET A 43 -6.02 -12.50 -3.49
CA MET A 43 -6.28 -12.74 -4.92
C MET A 43 -7.39 -11.82 -5.46
N THR A 44 -8.42 -11.53 -4.64
CA THR A 44 -9.46 -10.57 -4.99
C THR A 44 -8.91 -9.16 -5.10
N ALA A 45 -8.03 -8.74 -4.18
CA ALA A 45 -7.38 -7.44 -4.23
C ALA A 45 -6.49 -7.27 -5.46
N LEU A 46 -5.78 -8.32 -5.89
CA LEU A 46 -5.01 -8.32 -7.14
C LEU A 46 -5.90 -8.07 -8.36
N GLY A 47 -7.06 -8.71 -8.41
CA GLY A 47 -7.98 -8.56 -9.53
C GLY A 47 -8.70 -7.22 -9.55
N THR A 48 -9.13 -6.71 -8.40
CA THR A 48 -9.90 -5.46 -8.31
C THR A 48 -9.05 -4.20 -8.25
N GLN A 49 -7.81 -4.30 -7.80
CA GLN A 49 -6.91 -3.17 -7.52
C GLN A 49 -7.54 -2.09 -6.62
N SER A 50 -8.54 -2.48 -5.83
CA SER A 50 -9.31 -1.58 -4.97
C SER A 50 -9.49 -2.18 -3.58
N SER A 51 -9.00 -1.49 -2.57
CA SER A 51 -9.21 -1.88 -1.17
C SER A 51 -10.70 -1.85 -0.82
N ALA A 52 -11.44 -0.85 -1.30
CA ALA A 52 -12.87 -0.72 -1.04
C ALA A 52 -13.67 -1.88 -1.66
N ALA A 53 -13.38 -2.27 -2.91
CA ALA A 53 -14.06 -3.39 -3.58
C ALA A 53 -13.75 -4.74 -2.92
N THR A 54 -12.64 -4.85 -2.18
CA THR A 54 -12.20 -6.08 -1.52
C THR A 54 -12.80 -6.24 -0.11
N ILE A 55 -13.40 -5.19 0.47
CA ILE A 55 -13.96 -5.20 1.83
C ILE A 55 -14.82 -6.44 2.12
N PRO A 56 -15.80 -6.84 1.30
CA PRO A 56 -16.66 -7.98 1.64
C PRO A 56 -15.88 -9.28 1.80
N VAL A 57 -14.91 -9.52 0.91
CA VAL A 57 -14.09 -10.74 0.94
C VAL A 57 -13.14 -10.71 2.12
N THR A 58 -12.48 -9.57 2.37
CA THR A 58 -11.59 -9.37 3.51
C THR A 58 -12.34 -9.59 4.83
N LEU A 59 -13.54 -9.02 4.96
CA LEU A 59 -14.39 -9.19 6.14
C LEU A 59 -14.71 -10.68 6.39
N ALA A 60 -15.14 -11.40 5.36
CA ALA A 60 -15.45 -12.81 5.47
C ALA A 60 -14.23 -13.66 5.90
N GLN A 61 -13.04 -13.37 5.36
CA GLN A 61 -11.82 -14.08 5.76
C GLN A 61 -11.35 -13.68 7.17
N THR A 62 -11.53 -12.41 7.56
CA THR A 62 -11.18 -11.90 8.90
C THR A 62 -12.01 -12.61 9.98
N VAL A 63 -13.31 -12.79 9.77
CA VAL A 63 -14.17 -13.56 10.67
C VAL A 63 -13.72 -15.04 10.74
N LYS A 64 -13.32 -15.64 9.63
CA LYS A 64 -12.79 -17.03 9.61
C LYS A 64 -11.49 -17.20 10.40
N ILE A 65 -10.67 -16.18 10.55
CA ILE A 65 -9.47 -16.22 11.39
C ILE A 65 -9.83 -16.17 12.89
N GLY A 66 -11.08 -15.84 13.23
CA GLY A 66 -11.58 -15.83 14.60
C GLY A 66 -11.78 -14.42 15.18
N VAL A 67 -11.75 -13.38 14.36
CA VAL A 67 -12.12 -12.02 14.79
C VAL A 67 -13.63 -11.93 14.94
N ARG A 68 -14.10 -11.31 16.02
CA ARG A 68 -15.53 -11.10 16.25
C ARG A 68 -16.15 -10.30 15.11
N PRO A 69 -17.33 -10.71 14.57
CA PRO A 69 -17.96 -10.05 13.43
C PRO A 69 -18.18 -8.53 13.61
N GLU A 70 -18.54 -8.09 14.83
CA GLU A 70 -18.78 -6.69 15.14
C GLU A 70 -17.50 -5.87 15.01
N VAL A 71 -16.37 -6.42 15.49
CA VAL A 71 -15.04 -5.77 15.38
C VAL A 71 -14.58 -5.77 13.93
N ALA A 72 -14.67 -6.90 13.25
CA ALA A 72 -14.30 -7.00 11.84
C ALA A 72 -15.12 -6.06 10.97
N GLY A 73 -16.44 -5.97 11.20
CA GLY A 73 -17.38 -5.09 10.47
C GLY A 73 -17.05 -3.61 10.59
N PHE A 74 -16.42 -3.19 11.67
CA PHE A 74 -15.95 -1.82 11.86
C PHE A 74 -14.51 -1.63 11.34
N VAL A 75 -13.59 -2.49 11.73
CA VAL A 75 -12.15 -2.30 11.48
C VAL A 75 -11.81 -2.50 10.01
N VAL A 76 -12.39 -3.50 9.33
CA VAL A 76 -12.05 -3.80 7.94
C VAL A 76 -12.40 -2.66 6.99
N PRO A 77 -13.61 -2.07 7.01
CA PRO A 77 -13.92 -0.90 6.19
C PRO A 77 -13.06 0.32 6.55
N LEU A 78 -12.82 0.57 7.84
CA LEU A 78 -11.98 1.66 8.29
C LEU A 78 -10.55 1.52 7.76
N CYS A 79 -9.92 0.36 7.94
CA CYS A 79 -8.56 0.12 7.48
C CYS A 79 -8.42 0.09 5.96
N ALA A 80 -9.48 -0.24 5.22
CA ALA A 80 -9.45 -0.19 3.76
C ALA A 80 -9.19 1.22 3.20
N THR A 81 -9.47 2.25 3.99
CA THR A 81 -9.22 3.65 3.61
C THR A 81 -7.98 4.24 4.26
N ILE A 82 -7.72 3.97 5.54
CA ILE A 82 -6.64 4.61 6.28
C ILE A 82 -5.32 3.82 6.30
N HIS A 83 -5.34 2.52 5.97
CA HIS A 83 -4.14 1.67 6.00
C HIS A 83 -3.63 1.37 4.59
N LEU A 84 -3.00 2.35 3.96
CA LEU A 84 -2.44 2.27 2.61
C LEU A 84 -0.91 2.11 2.61
N SER A 85 -0.36 1.33 3.54
CA SER A 85 1.08 1.16 3.71
C SER A 85 1.80 0.64 2.46
N GLY A 86 1.18 -0.27 1.70
CA GLY A 86 1.74 -0.76 0.44
C GLY A 86 1.77 0.30 -0.65
N SER A 87 0.72 1.12 -0.76
CA SER A 87 0.69 2.24 -1.70
C SER A 87 1.72 3.30 -1.33
N MET A 88 1.86 3.63 -0.05
CA MET A 88 2.87 4.56 0.45
C MET A 88 4.28 4.07 0.11
N MET A 89 4.62 2.82 0.45
CA MET A 89 5.91 2.22 0.15
C MET A 89 6.23 2.26 -1.34
N LYS A 90 5.24 2.00 -2.19
CA LYS A 90 5.37 2.03 -3.63
C LYS A 90 5.59 3.45 -4.17
N ILE A 91 4.82 4.43 -3.68
CA ILE A 91 5.00 5.84 -4.08
C ILE A 91 6.41 6.31 -3.73
N VAL A 92 6.90 5.98 -2.53
CA VAL A 92 8.28 6.28 -2.12
C VAL A 92 9.30 5.61 -3.03
N ALA A 93 9.17 4.30 -3.31
CA ALA A 93 10.10 3.60 -4.18
C ALA A 93 10.08 4.11 -5.63
N CYS A 94 8.91 4.39 -6.18
CA CYS A 94 8.77 4.91 -7.54
C CYS A 94 9.27 6.36 -7.64
N SER A 95 8.99 7.22 -6.66
CA SER A 95 9.49 8.60 -6.67
C SER A 95 11.01 8.65 -6.63
N LEU A 96 11.63 7.82 -5.81
CA LEU A 96 13.09 7.70 -5.78
C LEU A 96 13.66 7.25 -7.14
N ALA A 97 13.02 6.25 -7.77
CA ALA A 97 13.44 5.77 -9.09
C ALA A 97 13.28 6.84 -10.18
N VAL A 98 12.18 7.60 -10.18
CA VAL A 98 11.95 8.70 -11.12
C VAL A 98 12.98 9.80 -10.91
N MET A 99 13.27 10.19 -9.67
CA MET A 99 14.32 11.17 -9.34
C MET A 99 15.68 10.74 -9.87
N MET A 100 16.06 9.48 -9.62
CA MET A 100 17.34 8.95 -10.12
C MET A 100 17.43 8.94 -11.65
N LEU A 101 16.33 8.64 -12.35
CA LEU A 101 16.27 8.65 -13.82
C LEU A 101 16.33 10.06 -14.40
N SER A 102 15.73 11.02 -13.71
CA SER A 102 15.68 12.43 -14.15
C SER A 102 16.89 13.25 -13.68
N GLY A 103 17.81 12.65 -12.91
CA GLY A 103 18.97 13.35 -12.36
C GLY A 103 18.60 14.44 -11.34
N LEU A 104 17.45 14.28 -10.68
CA LEU A 104 16.97 15.24 -9.69
C LEU A 104 17.55 14.90 -8.32
N ASP A 105 18.39 15.81 -7.80
CA ASP A 105 18.96 15.68 -6.46
C ASP A 105 18.07 16.39 -5.43
N VAL A 106 17.51 15.62 -4.52
CA VAL A 106 16.73 16.14 -3.38
C VAL A 106 17.45 15.80 -2.09
N SER A 107 17.51 16.77 -1.18
CA SER A 107 18.17 16.54 0.11
C SER A 107 17.45 15.44 0.90
N MET A 108 18.20 14.67 1.68
CA MET A 108 17.63 13.63 2.54
C MET A 108 16.60 14.21 3.54
N GLY A 109 16.79 15.45 3.98
CA GLY A 109 15.84 16.16 4.85
C GLY A 109 14.50 16.42 4.16
N THR A 110 14.52 16.94 2.93
CA THR A 110 13.32 17.17 2.13
C THR A 110 12.59 15.86 1.82
N TYR A 111 13.35 14.83 1.46
CA TYR A 111 12.77 13.52 1.14
C TYR A 111 12.14 12.85 2.36
N SER A 112 12.76 12.94 3.55
CA SER A 112 12.15 12.43 4.78
C SER A 112 10.89 13.22 5.17
N GLY A 113 10.88 14.52 4.98
CA GLY A 113 9.69 15.36 5.13
C GLY A 113 8.56 14.95 4.19
N PHE A 114 8.89 14.68 2.93
CA PHE A 114 7.95 14.14 1.95
C PHE A 114 7.34 12.80 2.42
N ILE A 115 8.13 11.86 2.93
CA ILE A 115 7.63 10.57 3.44
C ILE A 115 6.65 10.78 4.60
N LEU A 116 6.95 11.68 5.54
CA LEU A 116 6.08 11.96 6.67
C LEU A 116 4.74 12.58 6.23
N LEU A 117 4.78 13.58 5.36
CA LEU A 117 3.56 14.21 4.83
C LEU A 117 2.76 13.26 3.94
N LEU A 118 3.44 12.43 3.16
CA LEU A 118 2.78 11.37 2.38
C LEU A 118 2.01 10.41 3.29
N GLY A 119 2.59 10.02 4.44
CA GLY A 119 1.92 9.19 5.42
C GLY A 119 0.60 9.80 5.93
N ILE A 120 0.58 11.10 6.19
CA ILE A 120 -0.63 11.83 6.59
C ILE A 120 -1.62 11.89 5.42
N THR A 121 -1.15 12.22 4.22
CA THR A 121 -1.99 12.32 3.02
C THR A 121 -2.66 10.99 2.66
N MET A 122 -1.97 9.88 2.89
CA MET A 122 -2.52 8.54 2.62
C MET A 122 -3.72 8.17 3.51
N ILE A 123 -3.91 8.82 4.65
CA ILE A 123 -5.11 8.62 5.49
C ILE A 123 -6.36 9.15 4.78
N ALA A 124 -6.21 10.20 3.97
CA ALA A 124 -7.31 10.81 3.20
C ALA A 124 -7.43 10.27 1.77
N ALA A 125 -6.53 9.39 1.35
CA ALA A 125 -6.53 8.86 -0.01
C ALA A 125 -7.69 7.87 -0.22
N PRO A 126 -8.45 7.97 -1.33
CA PRO A 126 -9.53 7.04 -1.59
C PRO A 126 -9.01 5.64 -1.94
N GLY A 127 -9.66 4.61 -1.40
CA GLY A 127 -9.33 3.19 -1.62
C GLY A 127 -9.76 2.64 -2.99
N VAL A 128 -9.67 3.46 -4.04
CA VAL A 128 -10.01 3.13 -5.43
C VAL A 128 -8.74 3.00 -6.29
N PRO A 129 -8.80 2.34 -7.45
CA PRO A 129 -7.65 2.25 -8.35
C PRO A 129 -7.06 3.63 -8.67
N GLY A 130 -5.75 3.80 -8.45
CA GLY A 130 -5.07 5.07 -8.69
C GLY A 130 -5.30 6.16 -7.64
N GLY A 131 -6.21 5.98 -6.67
CA GLY A 131 -6.55 7.01 -5.68
C GLY A 131 -5.36 7.49 -4.85
N ALA A 132 -4.48 6.59 -4.45
CA ALA A 132 -3.31 6.94 -3.65
C ALA A 132 -2.29 7.81 -4.43
N ILE A 133 -2.02 7.49 -5.70
CA ILE A 133 -1.08 8.30 -6.49
C ILE A 133 -1.67 9.68 -6.79
N MET A 134 -2.97 9.76 -7.10
CA MET A 134 -3.65 11.03 -7.32
C MET A 134 -3.60 11.94 -6.08
N ALA A 135 -3.77 11.37 -4.89
CA ALA A 135 -3.62 12.12 -3.65
C ALA A 135 -2.17 12.61 -3.39
N ALA A 136 -1.17 11.92 -3.94
CA ALA A 136 0.24 12.25 -3.73
C ALA A 136 0.79 13.30 -4.73
N ILE A 137 0.11 13.58 -5.85
CA ILE A 137 0.63 14.45 -6.92
C ILE A 137 1.07 15.80 -6.37
N GLY A 138 0.21 16.48 -5.61
CA GLY A 138 0.54 17.78 -5.05
C GLY A 138 1.78 17.80 -4.14
N LEU A 139 2.08 16.70 -3.45
CA LEU A 139 3.31 16.57 -2.66
C LEU A 139 4.54 16.29 -3.55
N LEU A 140 4.38 15.50 -4.61
CA LEU A 140 5.45 15.23 -5.57
C LEU A 140 5.89 16.51 -6.27
N GLU A 141 4.94 17.36 -6.67
CA GLU A 141 5.22 18.66 -7.30
C GLU A 141 5.82 19.66 -6.30
N SER A 142 5.15 19.87 -5.16
CA SER A 142 5.53 20.94 -4.23
C SER A 142 6.78 20.66 -3.42
N MET A 143 7.04 19.40 -3.05
CA MET A 143 8.17 19.05 -2.20
C MET A 143 9.35 18.49 -2.99
N LEU A 144 9.10 17.67 -4.00
CA LEU A 144 10.16 17.03 -4.78
C LEU A 144 10.45 17.74 -6.11
N GLY A 145 9.61 18.73 -6.50
CA GLY A 145 9.82 19.51 -7.73
C GLY A 145 9.57 18.70 -9.01
N PHE A 146 8.65 17.74 -8.97
CA PHE A 146 8.31 16.94 -10.14
C PHE A 146 7.59 17.79 -11.17
N ASP A 147 8.06 17.76 -12.42
CA ASP A 147 7.38 18.34 -13.57
C ASP A 147 6.29 17.41 -14.14
N GLU A 148 5.53 17.86 -15.13
CA GLU A 148 4.45 17.09 -15.75
C GLU A 148 4.94 15.75 -16.35
N ASN A 149 6.16 15.71 -16.91
CA ASN A 149 6.73 14.50 -17.49
C ASN A 149 7.07 13.48 -16.39
N MET A 150 7.65 13.96 -15.30
CA MET A 150 7.97 13.14 -14.13
C MET A 150 6.69 12.60 -13.45
N ILE A 151 5.66 13.44 -13.34
CA ILE A 151 4.34 13.01 -12.83
C ILE A 151 3.72 11.97 -13.77
N GLY A 152 3.76 12.18 -15.08
CA GLY A 152 3.29 11.19 -16.06
C GLY A 152 4.02 9.86 -15.94
N LEU A 153 5.34 9.87 -15.82
CA LEU A 153 6.17 8.68 -15.60
C LEU A 153 5.85 8.02 -14.25
N MET A 154 5.64 8.81 -13.21
CA MET A 154 5.27 8.33 -11.88
C MET A 154 3.92 7.60 -11.90
N ILE A 155 2.90 8.19 -12.53
CA ILE A 155 1.56 7.59 -12.67
C ILE A 155 1.65 6.27 -13.46
N ALA A 156 2.33 6.29 -14.61
CA ALA A 156 2.51 5.10 -15.45
C ALA A 156 3.22 3.96 -14.68
N THR A 157 4.30 4.28 -13.97
CA THR A 157 5.06 3.31 -13.17
C THR A 157 4.22 2.80 -12.00
N TYR A 158 3.47 3.68 -11.34
CA TYR A 158 2.57 3.31 -10.26
C TYR A 158 1.49 2.35 -10.74
N ILE A 159 0.78 2.68 -11.84
CA ILE A 159 -0.28 1.82 -12.40
C ILE A 159 0.28 0.47 -12.84
N ALA A 160 1.42 0.43 -13.51
CA ALA A 160 2.06 -0.81 -13.92
C ALA A 160 2.41 -1.74 -12.74
N THR A 161 2.71 -1.16 -11.57
CA THR A 161 3.05 -1.91 -10.35
C THR A 161 1.87 -2.13 -9.40
N VAL A 162 0.71 -1.50 -9.63
CA VAL A 162 -0.48 -1.59 -8.76
C VAL A 162 -0.97 -3.01 -8.59
N SER A 163 -1.00 -3.78 -9.67
CA SER A 163 -1.49 -5.17 -9.64
C SER A 163 -0.74 -6.05 -8.64
N TYR A 164 0.51 -5.71 -8.30
CA TYR A 164 1.35 -6.51 -7.41
C TYR A 164 1.36 -6.03 -5.95
N THR A 165 0.82 -4.85 -5.64
CA THR A 165 1.02 -4.23 -4.32
C THR A 165 -0.25 -3.76 -3.59
N HIS A 166 -1.46 -3.96 -4.13
CA HIS A 166 -2.71 -3.74 -3.38
C HIS A 166 -2.95 -4.78 -2.26
N LEU A 167 -1.86 -5.22 -1.68
CA LEU A 167 -1.77 -6.39 -0.84
C LEU A 167 -1.68 -6.07 0.65
N THR A 168 -1.81 -4.83 1.02
CA THR A 168 -1.95 -4.49 2.42
C THR A 168 -3.36 -4.80 2.86
N LEU A 169 -3.55 -6.07 3.16
CA LEU A 169 -4.72 -6.50 3.90
C LEU A 169 -4.75 -5.77 5.23
N PRO A 170 -5.92 -5.30 5.66
CA PRO A 170 -6.04 -4.73 6.98
C PRO A 170 -5.57 -5.77 7.99
N THR A 171 -4.49 -5.45 8.66
CA THR A 171 -4.06 -6.21 9.83
C THR A 171 -5.09 -5.99 10.92
N ILE A 172 -5.48 -7.05 11.51
CA ILE A 172 -6.47 -7.14 12.59
C ILE A 172 -5.89 -6.53 13.87
#